data_d905acccfaf740ed04a9b38886d1ed45
#
_entry.id   d905acccfaf740ed04a9b38886d1ed45
#
_cell.length_a   1.000
_cell.length_b   1.000
_cell.length_c   1.000
_cell.angle_alpha   90.00
_cell.angle_beta   90.00
_cell.angle_gamma   90.00
#
_symmetry.space_group_name_H-M   'P 1'
#
loop_
_entity.id
_entity.type
_entity.pdbx_description
1 polymer ?
#
loop_
_entity_poly.entity_id
_entity_poly.type
_entity_poly.pdbx_seq_one_letter_code
_entity_poly.pdbx_strand_id
1 'polypeptide(L)'
;NRGQSDFGLVPIENSTDGRIADSLEMFTRLPVRICGEVDLEIHHTLLGKCGRSEIREVYSKPQALSQCRNWLARHLSAARMIEVTSTSTAAQLAGEKPGAAAIASLQAGIHYGLDVLAEQIEDNPTNKTRFAVIGEHSAPRTGRDKAAMLFQVEHRPGALADAMNIFKRNRLNLTWIESFPIPGSSRNYLFFVE
;
A
#
# COMPACT_ATOMS: atom_id res chain seq x y z
N ASN A 1 -0.19 -4.05 -21.51
CA ASN A 1 -0.62 -5.44 -21.49
C ASN A 1 0.13 -6.23 -22.58
N ARG A 2 1.02 -7.15 -22.15
CA ARG A 2 1.82 -8.00 -23.06
C ARG A 2 1.23 -9.42 -23.20
N GLY A 3 0.03 -9.67 -22.65
CA GLY A 3 -0.61 -10.99 -22.68
C GLY A 3 0.15 -12.09 -21.88
N GLN A 4 0.96 -11.69 -20.92
CA GLN A 4 1.78 -12.62 -20.12
C GLN A 4 1.10 -13.06 -18.82
N SER A 5 0.00 -12.43 -18.43
CA SER A 5 -0.80 -12.76 -17.26
C SER A 5 -2.25 -12.33 -17.45
N ASP A 6 -3.16 -13.11 -16.88
CA ASP A 6 -4.61 -12.88 -16.95
C ASP A 6 -5.07 -11.88 -15.88
N PHE A 7 -4.33 -11.79 -14.77
CA PHE A 7 -4.64 -10.93 -13.64
C PHE A 7 -3.43 -10.08 -13.24
N GLY A 8 -3.73 -8.92 -12.66
CA GLY A 8 -2.75 -8.05 -11.99
C GLY A 8 -3.13 -7.86 -10.53
N LEU A 9 -2.13 -7.62 -9.68
CA LEU A 9 -2.33 -7.27 -8.27
C LEU A 9 -1.77 -5.87 -8.05
N VAL A 10 -2.61 -4.94 -7.62
CA VAL A 10 -2.23 -3.54 -7.40
C VAL A 10 -2.64 -3.09 -6.00
N PRO A 11 -1.76 -2.43 -5.25
CA PRO A 11 -2.11 -1.91 -3.92
C PRO A 11 -3.04 -0.70 -4.08
N ILE A 12 -4.11 -0.64 -3.31
CA ILE A 12 -5.09 0.46 -3.36
C ILE A 12 -5.19 1.25 -2.07
N GLU A 13 -4.86 0.63 -0.94
CA GLU A 13 -4.93 1.26 0.37
C GLU A 13 -3.97 0.61 1.35
N ASN A 14 -3.35 1.40 2.22
CA ASN A 14 -2.62 0.92 3.39
C ASN A 14 -3.26 1.50 4.64
N SER A 15 -3.48 0.69 5.67
CA SER A 15 -4.19 1.10 6.89
C SER A 15 -3.47 2.18 7.71
N THR A 16 -2.15 2.35 7.49
CA THR A 16 -1.33 3.36 8.18
C THR A 16 -1.14 4.61 7.33
N ASP A 17 -0.85 4.43 6.03
CA ASP A 17 -0.49 5.53 5.13
C ASP A 17 -1.67 6.04 4.30
N GLY A 18 -2.80 5.31 4.35
CA GLY A 18 -4.01 5.69 3.63
C GLY A 18 -4.04 5.17 2.18
N ARG A 19 -4.65 5.93 1.32
CA ARG A 19 -4.97 5.56 -0.05
C ARG A 19 -3.77 5.70 -0.97
N ILE A 20 -3.66 4.80 -1.96
CA ILE A 20 -2.60 4.84 -2.96
C ILE A 20 -3.15 5.51 -4.21
N ALA A 21 -3.00 6.83 -4.26
CA ALA A 21 -3.59 7.68 -5.29
C ALA A 21 -3.20 7.27 -6.71
N ASP A 22 -1.93 6.92 -6.93
CA ASP A 22 -1.41 6.52 -8.24
C ASP A 22 -2.14 5.29 -8.80
N SER A 23 -2.43 4.29 -7.95
CA SER A 23 -3.17 3.11 -8.36
C SER A 23 -4.63 3.44 -8.70
N LEU A 24 -5.26 4.29 -7.90
CA LEU A 24 -6.65 4.71 -8.12
C LEU A 24 -6.78 5.57 -9.37
N GLU A 25 -5.83 6.45 -9.64
CA GLU A 25 -5.80 7.25 -10.86
C GLU A 25 -5.71 6.37 -12.13
N MET A 26 -4.99 5.24 -12.06
CA MET A 26 -4.91 4.32 -13.20
C MET A 26 -6.27 3.71 -13.58
N PHE A 27 -7.19 3.50 -12.63
CA PHE A 27 -8.55 3.05 -12.94
C PHE A 27 -9.34 4.07 -13.78
N THR A 28 -8.99 5.36 -13.73
CA THR A 28 -9.62 6.37 -14.58
C THR A 28 -9.14 6.32 -16.03
N ARG A 29 -8.01 5.66 -16.30
CA ARG A 29 -7.32 5.66 -17.59
C ARG A 29 -7.34 4.30 -18.31
N LEU A 30 -7.44 3.22 -17.55
CA LEU A 30 -7.32 1.86 -18.07
C LEU A 30 -8.66 1.12 -17.99
N PRO A 31 -9.05 0.38 -19.05
CA PRO A 31 -10.29 -0.40 -19.09
C PRO A 31 -10.14 -1.74 -18.33
N VAL A 32 -9.68 -1.67 -17.08
CA VAL A 32 -9.55 -2.85 -16.21
C VAL A 32 -10.69 -2.89 -15.20
N ARG A 33 -11.00 -4.08 -14.72
CA ARG A 33 -12.03 -4.30 -13.69
C ARG A 33 -11.40 -4.85 -12.42
N ILE A 34 -11.91 -4.45 -11.28
CA ILE A 34 -11.58 -5.10 -10.01
C ILE A 34 -12.41 -6.38 -9.96
N CYS A 35 -11.75 -7.52 -9.91
CA CYS A 35 -12.39 -8.84 -9.85
C CYS A 35 -12.14 -9.58 -8.54
N GLY A 36 -11.36 -8.99 -7.64
CA GLY A 36 -11.11 -9.53 -6.31
C GLY A 36 -10.35 -8.55 -5.44
N GLU A 37 -10.18 -8.93 -4.19
CA GLU A 37 -9.47 -8.14 -3.17
C GLU A 37 -8.63 -9.09 -2.32
N VAL A 38 -7.43 -8.66 -1.94
CA VAL A 38 -6.52 -9.38 -1.04
C VAL A 38 -5.97 -8.41 0.00
N ASP A 39 -6.11 -8.75 1.26
CA ASP A 39 -5.46 -8.05 2.36
C ASP A 39 -4.14 -8.75 2.71
N LEU A 40 -3.06 -7.98 2.78
CA LEU A 40 -1.74 -8.44 3.20
C LEU A 40 -1.34 -7.73 4.49
N GLU A 41 -1.08 -8.50 5.54
CA GLU A 41 -0.48 -7.97 6.77
C GLU A 41 0.98 -7.57 6.49
N ILE A 42 1.34 -6.36 6.92
CA ILE A 42 2.67 -5.81 6.69
C ILE A 42 3.46 -5.88 7.97
N HIS A 43 4.45 -6.74 7.98
CA HIS A 43 5.39 -6.87 9.08
C HIS A 43 6.79 -6.41 8.68
N HIS A 44 7.44 -5.74 9.61
CA HIS A 44 8.80 -5.27 9.45
C HIS A 44 9.75 -6.09 10.33
N THR A 45 10.83 -6.55 9.70
CA THR A 45 11.86 -7.36 10.35
C THR A 45 13.17 -6.60 10.35
N LEU A 46 13.86 -6.56 11.48
CA LEU A 46 15.24 -6.08 11.57
C LEU A 46 16.17 -7.23 11.16
N LEU A 47 16.97 -6.99 10.15
CA LEU A 47 17.84 -7.97 9.50
C LEU A 47 19.29 -7.48 9.52
N GLY A 48 20.26 -8.38 9.68
CA GLY A 48 21.67 -8.02 9.64
C GLY A 48 22.60 -9.22 9.72
N LYS A 49 23.91 -8.98 9.64
CA LYS A 49 24.97 -9.99 9.81
C LYS A 49 25.81 -9.77 11.07
N CYS A 50 25.35 -8.89 11.97
CA CYS A 50 26.06 -8.56 13.22
C CYS A 50 25.12 -8.70 14.41
N GLY A 51 25.65 -8.74 15.62
CA GLY A 51 24.86 -8.71 16.85
C GLY A 51 24.14 -7.37 17.01
N ARG A 52 22.98 -7.36 17.71
CA ARG A 52 22.20 -6.12 17.94
C ARG A 52 23.00 -5.00 18.59
N SER A 53 23.93 -5.32 19.49
CA SER A 53 24.82 -4.36 20.16
C SER A 53 25.89 -3.75 19.23
N GLU A 54 26.12 -4.35 18.08
CA GLU A 54 27.11 -3.90 17.11
C GLU A 54 26.50 -3.00 16.03
N ILE A 55 25.16 -2.87 16.00
CA ILE A 55 24.45 -2.08 14.99
C ILE A 55 24.76 -0.60 15.19
N ARG A 56 25.28 0.03 14.15
CA ARG A 56 25.61 1.46 14.07
C ARG A 56 24.75 2.20 13.06
N GLU A 57 24.23 1.48 12.05
CA GLU A 57 23.45 2.03 10.96
C GLU A 57 22.26 1.11 10.66
N VAL A 58 21.06 1.70 10.50
CA VAL A 58 19.85 1.01 10.10
C VAL A 58 19.35 1.61 8.80
N TYR A 59 19.27 0.81 7.77
CA TYR A 59 18.85 1.18 6.43
C TYR A 59 17.40 0.76 6.18
N SER A 60 16.58 1.64 5.64
CA SER A 60 15.30 1.29 5.02
C SER A 60 14.71 2.45 4.22
N LYS A 61 13.54 2.21 3.62
CA LYS A 61 12.71 3.28 3.05
C LYS A 61 12.21 4.21 4.18
N PRO A 62 12.03 5.52 3.90
CA PRO A 62 11.50 6.49 4.88
C PRO A 62 10.23 6.00 5.58
N GLN A 63 9.31 5.43 4.81
CA GLN A 63 8.05 4.86 5.31
C GLN A 63 8.27 3.77 6.36
N ALA A 64 9.13 2.78 6.10
CA ALA A 64 9.40 1.70 7.04
C ALA A 64 10.13 2.18 8.30
N LEU A 65 11.06 3.14 8.16
CA LEU A 65 11.69 3.79 9.31
C LEU A 65 10.68 4.52 10.18
N SER A 66 9.74 5.23 9.57
CA SER A 66 8.66 5.93 10.27
C SER A 66 7.73 4.95 11.00
N GLN A 67 7.37 3.85 10.37
CA GLN A 67 6.48 2.83 10.94
C GLN A 67 7.12 2.02 12.10
N CYS A 68 8.45 2.06 12.24
CA CYS A 68 9.20 1.39 13.30
C CYS A 68 9.85 2.38 14.30
N ARG A 69 9.48 3.66 14.24
CA ARG A 69 10.17 4.74 14.93
C ARG A 69 10.28 4.55 16.44
N ASN A 70 9.20 4.17 17.11
CA ASN A 70 9.18 4.01 18.56
C ASN A 70 9.98 2.80 18.99
N TRP A 71 9.91 1.72 18.21
CA TRP A 71 10.70 0.52 18.46
C TRP A 71 12.20 0.81 18.33
N LEU A 72 12.62 1.50 17.26
CA LEU A 72 14.01 1.89 17.00
C LEU A 72 14.55 2.80 18.09
N ALA A 73 13.79 3.80 18.51
CA ALA A 73 14.19 4.71 19.58
C ALA A 73 14.44 3.99 20.92
N ARG A 74 13.68 2.96 21.21
CA ARG A 74 13.83 2.18 22.46
C ARG A 74 14.99 1.18 22.42
N HIS A 75 15.26 0.56 21.27
CA HIS A 75 16.16 -0.58 21.18
C HIS A 75 17.49 -0.27 20.49
N LEU A 76 17.54 0.78 19.65
CA LEU A 76 18.69 1.14 18.82
C LEU A 76 18.91 2.66 18.82
N SER A 77 18.77 3.32 19.96
CA SER A 77 18.86 4.78 20.11
C SER A 77 20.20 5.37 19.67
N ALA A 78 21.29 4.59 19.68
CA ALA A 78 22.62 5.03 19.25
C ALA A 78 22.89 4.80 17.74
N ALA A 79 22.05 4.04 17.05
CA ALA A 79 22.22 3.77 15.63
C ALA A 79 21.70 4.92 14.76
N ARG A 80 22.37 5.16 13.64
CA ARG A 80 21.93 6.13 12.64
C ARG A 80 20.90 5.51 11.72
N MET A 81 19.77 6.19 11.53
CA MET A 81 18.73 5.80 10.56
C MET A 81 19.10 6.39 9.20
N ILE A 82 19.24 5.55 8.17
CA ILE A 82 19.66 5.95 6.83
C ILE A 82 18.59 5.57 5.82
N GLU A 83 18.06 6.58 5.16
CA GLU A 83 17.03 6.40 4.14
C GLU A 83 17.62 5.90 2.83
N VAL A 84 16.97 4.93 2.22
CA VAL A 84 17.28 4.37 0.90
C VAL A 84 16.01 4.22 0.06
N THR A 85 16.17 4.01 -1.22
CA THR A 85 15.06 3.98 -2.19
C THR A 85 14.17 2.74 -2.08
N SER A 86 14.70 1.62 -1.57
CA SER A 86 13.95 0.38 -1.42
C SER A 86 14.40 -0.44 -0.21
N THR A 87 13.51 -1.27 0.32
CA THR A 87 13.85 -2.23 1.38
C THR A 87 14.83 -3.31 0.87
N SER A 88 14.81 -3.63 -0.42
CA SER A 88 15.79 -4.54 -1.05
C SER A 88 17.19 -3.91 -1.05
N THR A 89 17.32 -2.64 -1.41
CA THR A 89 18.59 -1.91 -1.32
C THR A 89 19.09 -1.87 0.14
N ALA A 90 18.19 -1.68 1.10
CA ALA A 90 18.54 -1.72 2.52
C ALA A 90 19.12 -3.08 2.92
N ALA A 91 18.46 -4.18 2.52
CA ALA A 91 18.91 -5.54 2.81
C ALA A 91 20.27 -5.84 2.17
N GLN A 92 20.50 -5.39 0.92
CA GLN A 92 21.79 -5.53 0.27
C GLN A 92 22.91 -4.82 1.06
N LEU A 93 22.70 -3.55 1.45
CA LEU A 93 23.68 -2.77 2.21
C LEU A 93 23.97 -3.40 3.59
N ALA A 94 22.95 -3.94 4.26
CA ALA A 94 23.15 -4.65 5.52
C ALA A 94 23.97 -5.94 5.36
N GLY A 95 23.95 -6.55 4.18
CA GLY A 95 24.76 -7.72 3.85
C GLY A 95 26.24 -7.38 3.58
N GLU A 96 26.52 -6.18 3.10
CA GLU A 96 27.83 -5.74 2.62
C GLU A 96 28.63 -4.97 3.67
N LYS A 97 27.96 -4.23 4.57
CA LYS A 97 28.61 -3.32 5.53
C LYS A 97 28.65 -3.88 6.95
N PRO A 98 29.82 -3.92 7.59
CA PRO A 98 29.91 -4.26 9.02
C PRO A 98 29.14 -3.27 9.90
N GLY A 99 28.41 -3.77 10.88
CA GLY A 99 27.60 -2.94 11.79
C GLY A 99 26.36 -2.30 11.15
N ALA A 100 25.95 -2.78 9.99
CA ALA A 100 24.74 -2.37 9.31
C ALA A 100 23.61 -3.36 9.54
N ALA A 101 22.38 -2.82 9.69
CA ALA A 101 21.14 -3.58 9.70
C ALA A 101 20.14 -2.98 8.71
N ALA A 102 19.15 -3.75 8.32
CA ALA A 102 18.06 -3.30 7.46
C ALA A 102 16.70 -3.56 8.09
N ILE A 103 15.74 -2.69 7.82
CA ILE A 103 14.33 -3.01 8.02
C ILE A 103 13.75 -3.41 6.67
N ALA A 104 13.33 -4.67 6.57
CA ALA A 104 12.76 -5.23 5.36
C ALA A 104 11.82 -6.41 5.70
N SER A 105 11.26 -7.06 4.68
CA SER A 105 10.48 -8.29 4.86
C SER A 105 11.41 -9.48 5.20
N LEU A 106 10.86 -10.48 5.87
CA LEU A 106 11.58 -11.74 6.15
C LEU A 106 12.14 -12.39 4.87
N GLN A 107 11.37 -12.31 3.77
CA GLN A 107 11.79 -12.84 2.46
C GLN A 107 13.04 -12.14 1.92
N ALA A 108 13.17 -10.83 2.16
CA ALA A 108 14.39 -10.12 1.79
C ALA A 108 15.59 -10.61 2.62
N GLY A 109 15.40 -10.90 3.92
CA GLY A 109 16.42 -11.53 4.75
C GLY A 109 16.93 -12.84 4.17
N ILE A 110 16.04 -13.74 3.81
CA ILE A 110 16.36 -15.04 3.19
C ILE A 110 17.14 -14.82 1.88
N HIS A 111 16.65 -13.93 1.02
CA HIS A 111 17.24 -13.66 -0.29
C HIS A 111 18.68 -13.12 -0.20
N TYR A 112 18.96 -12.23 0.76
CA TYR A 112 20.28 -11.62 0.94
C TYR A 112 21.15 -12.34 1.99
N GLY A 113 20.70 -13.46 2.52
CA GLY A 113 21.43 -14.24 3.52
C GLY A 113 21.69 -13.47 4.81
N LEU A 114 20.68 -12.72 5.29
CA LEU A 114 20.72 -11.96 6.52
C LEU A 114 20.06 -12.73 7.66
N ASP A 115 20.60 -12.57 8.85
CA ASP A 115 20.00 -13.09 10.07
C ASP A 115 18.83 -12.20 10.54
N VAL A 116 17.82 -12.83 11.13
CA VAL A 116 16.71 -12.14 11.77
C VAL A 116 17.15 -11.68 13.16
N LEU A 117 17.25 -10.38 13.34
CA LEU A 117 17.66 -9.78 14.62
C LEU A 117 16.46 -9.41 15.50
N ALA A 118 15.33 -9.06 14.91
CA ALA A 118 14.04 -8.88 15.56
C ALA A 118 12.91 -8.94 14.53
N GLU A 119 11.77 -9.51 14.92
CA GLU A 119 10.56 -9.59 14.10
C GLU A 119 9.48 -8.64 14.64
N GLN A 120 8.55 -8.26 13.74
CA GLN A 120 7.36 -7.47 14.08
C GLN A 120 7.72 -6.20 14.84
N ILE A 121 8.67 -5.43 14.27
CA ILE A 121 9.19 -4.22 14.92
C ILE A 121 8.37 -2.96 14.57
N GLU A 122 7.31 -3.09 13.80
CA GLU A 122 6.37 -2.01 13.49
C GLU A 122 5.64 -1.50 14.73
N ASP A 123 5.41 -0.20 14.80
CA ASP A 123 4.68 0.43 15.91
C ASP A 123 3.17 0.13 15.88
N ASN A 124 2.63 -0.16 14.69
CA ASN A 124 1.25 -0.57 14.50
C ASN A 124 1.18 -2.03 14.01
N PRO A 125 0.89 -3.00 14.90
CA PRO A 125 0.86 -4.43 14.53
C PRO A 125 -0.32 -4.81 13.63
N THR A 126 -1.29 -3.91 13.43
CA THR A 126 -2.46 -4.15 12.57
C THR A 126 -2.31 -3.50 11.20
N ASN A 127 -1.07 -3.17 10.80
CA ASN A 127 -0.81 -2.58 9.49
C ASN A 127 -1.12 -3.57 8.37
N LYS A 128 -2.03 -3.20 7.47
CA LYS A 128 -2.46 -4.00 6.32
C LYS A 128 -2.42 -3.18 5.05
N THR A 129 -2.02 -3.81 3.97
CA THR A 129 -2.19 -3.26 2.63
C THR A 129 -3.28 -4.03 1.91
N ARG A 130 -4.27 -3.31 1.43
CA ARG A 130 -5.35 -3.84 0.60
C ARG A 130 -4.96 -3.74 -0.86
N PHE A 131 -5.04 -4.87 -1.55
CA PHE A 131 -4.73 -4.99 -2.97
C PHE A 131 -6.00 -5.28 -3.75
N ALA A 132 -6.17 -4.62 -4.87
CA ALA A 132 -7.15 -5.01 -5.87
C ALA A 132 -6.54 -6.05 -6.82
N VAL A 133 -7.28 -7.13 -7.04
CA VAL A 133 -7.02 -8.03 -8.17
C VAL A 133 -7.73 -7.46 -9.38
N ILE A 134 -6.97 -7.12 -10.41
CA ILE A 134 -7.50 -6.52 -11.64
C ILE A 134 -7.46 -7.51 -12.80
N GLY A 135 -8.45 -7.46 -13.67
CA GLY A 135 -8.56 -8.32 -14.85
C GLY A 135 -9.51 -7.73 -15.89
N GLU A 136 -9.78 -8.47 -16.96
CA GLU A 136 -10.68 -8.05 -18.03
C GLU A 136 -12.15 -8.32 -17.69
N HIS A 137 -12.42 -9.28 -16.81
CA HIS A 137 -13.76 -9.72 -16.48
C HIS A 137 -14.10 -9.46 -14.99
N SER A 138 -15.36 -9.18 -14.73
CA SER A 138 -15.87 -9.08 -13.37
C SER A 138 -15.99 -10.47 -12.74
N ALA A 139 -15.75 -10.56 -11.43
CA ALA A 139 -16.00 -11.78 -10.68
C ALA A 139 -17.52 -12.12 -10.64
N PRO A 140 -17.87 -13.41 -10.57
CA PRO A 140 -19.26 -13.82 -10.34
C PRO A 140 -19.71 -13.41 -8.94
N ARG A 141 -21.03 -13.30 -8.76
CA ARG A 141 -21.63 -12.97 -7.46
C ARG A 141 -21.40 -14.10 -6.44
N THR A 142 -20.98 -13.74 -5.25
CA THR A 142 -20.78 -14.66 -4.12
C THR A 142 -21.80 -14.49 -3.00
N GLY A 143 -22.58 -13.40 -3.02
CA GLY A 143 -23.52 -13.01 -1.96
C GLY A 143 -22.88 -12.22 -0.82
N ARG A 144 -21.55 -12.04 -0.83
CA ARG A 144 -20.80 -11.19 0.12
C ARG A 144 -19.83 -10.30 -0.65
N ASP A 145 -20.38 -9.56 -1.58
CA ASP A 145 -19.62 -8.80 -2.54
C ASP A 145 -19.53 -7.32 -2.15
N LYS A 146 -18.43 -6.70 -2.50
CA LYS A 146 -18.28 -5.25 -2.62
C LYS A 146 -18.35 -4.87 -4.10
N ALA A 147 -18.75 -3.65 -4.38
CA ALA A 147 -18.71 -3.08 -5.72
C ALA A 147 -17.89 -1.81 -5.73
N ALA A 148 -16.98 -1.69 -6.68
CA ALA A 148 -16.29 -0.45 -6.97
C ALA A 148 -16.84 0.16 -8.26
N MET A 149 -17.06 1.46 -8.27
CA MET A 149 -17.62 2.18 -9.41
C MET A 149 -16.89 3.50 -9.63
N LEU A 150 -16.66 3.82 -10.91
CA LEU A 150 -16.27 5.15 -11.37
C LEU A 150 -17.44 5.79 -12.06
N PHE A 151 -17.80 7.02 -11.66
CA PHE A 151 -18.85 7.80 -12.33
C PHE A 151 -18.49 9.28 -12.40
N GLN A 152 -19.12 9.97 -13.32
CA GLN A 152 -19.02 11.40 -13.50
C GLN A 152 -20.38 12.04 -13.26
N VAL A 153 -20.40 13.24 -12.73
CA VAL A 153 -21.61 14.08 -12.62
C VAL A 153 -21.40 15.39 -13.36
N GLU A 154 -22.50 16.04 -13.72
CA GLU A 154 -22.47 17.38 -14.28
C GLU A 154 -21.84 18.38 -13.32
N HIS A 155 -21.11 19.36 -13.87
CA HIS A 155 -20.52 20.43 -13.08
C HIS A 155 -21.56 21.48 -12.68
N ARG A 156 -22.41 21.17 -11.72
CA ARG A 156 -23.42 22.07 -11.15
C ARG A 156 -23.58 21.85 -9.64
N PRO A 157 -24.05 22.88 -8.92
CA PRO A 157 -24.38 22.72 -7.50
C PRO A 157 -25.36 21.57 -7.26
N GLY A 158 -25.07 20.73 -6.26
CA GLY A 158 -25.94 19.62 -5.87
C GLY A 158 -25.79 18.32 -6.68
N ALA A 159 -25.06 18.30 -7.81
CA ALA A 159 -24.95 17.13 -8.68
C ALA A 159 -24.41 15.87 -7.96
N LEU A 160 -23.39 16.02 -7.10
CA LEU A 160 -22.89 14.91 -6.28
C LEU A 160 -23.93 14.48 -5.24
N ALA A 161 -24.66 15.41 -4.63
CA ALA A 161 -25.72 15.09 -3.67
C ALA A 161 -26.86 14.29 -4.33
N ASP A 162 -27.20 14.63 -5.58
CA ASP A 162 -28.20 13.88 -6.35
C ASP A 162 -27.73 12.43 -6.60
N ALA A 163 -26.46 12.24 -6.98
CA ALA A 163 -25.87 10.91 -7.13
C ALA A 163 -25.89 10.14 -5.81
N MET A 164 -25.51 10.76 -4.68
CA MET A 164 -25.54 10.13 -3.37
C MET A 164 -26.96 9.71 -2.95
N ASN A 165 -27.97 10.48 -3.34
CA ASN A 165 -29.37 10.11 -3.11
C ASN A 165 -29.79 8.83 -3.83
N ILE A 166 -29.16 8.49 -4.96
CA ILE A 166 -29.42 7.22 -5.66
C ILE A 166 -28.95 6.04 -4.79
N PHE A 167 -27.75 6.11 -4.22
CA PHE A 167 -27.22 5.08 -3.31
C PHE A 167 -28.12 4.94 -2.07
N LYS A 168 -28.52 6.07 -1.45
CA LYS A 168 -29.42 6.07 -0.30
C LYS A 168 -30.77 5.39 -0.62
N ARG A 169 -31.41 5.75 -1.74
CA ARG A 169 -32.71 5.17 -2.15
C ARG A 169 -32.62 3.66 -2.39
N ASN A 170 -31.49 3.18 -2.88
CA ASN A 170 -31.23 1.76 -3.12
C ASN A 170 -30.63 1.05 -1.90
N ARG A 171 -30.54 1.71 -0.73
CA ARG A 171 -29.99 1.17 0.51
C ARG A 171 -28.56 0.65 0.36
N LEU A 172 -27.78 1.26 -0.53
CA LEU A 172 -26.37 0.97 -0.71
C LEU A 172 -25.55 1.84 0.24
N ASN A 173 -24.73 1.21 1.07
CA ASN A 173 -23.77 1.92 1.91
C ASN A 173 -22.52 2.20 1.11
N LEU A 174 -21.93 3.39 1.29
CA LEU A 174 -20.65 3.74 0.72
C LEU A 174 -19.60 3.71 1.83
N THR A 175 -18.55 2.93 1.61
CA THR A 175 -17.42 2.79 2.53
C THR A 175 -16.22 3.62 2.09
N TRP A 176 -16.21 4.06 0.81
CA TRP A 176 -15.16 4.87 0.25
C TRP A 176 -15.70 5.83 -0.82
N ILE A 177 -15.19 7.05 -0.83
CA ILE A 177 -15.39 8.02 -1.91
C ILE A 177 -14.09 8.79 -2.15
N GLU A 178 -13.68 8.90 -3.41
CA GLU A 178 -12.53 9.67 -3.86
C GLU A 178 -12.88 10.43 -5.13
N SER A 179 -12.31 11.62 -5.31
CA SER A 179 -12.55 12.44 -6.50
C SER A 179 -11.25 12.69 -7.26
N PHE A 180 -11.28 12.52 -8.57
CA PHE A 180 -10.15 12.76 -9.47
C PHE A 180 -10.52 13.78 -10.53
N PRO A 181 -9.68 14.80 -10.78
CA PRO A 181 -9.89 15.70 -11.91
C PRO A 181 -9.78 14.91 -13.21
N ILE A 182 -10.66 15.21 -14.18
CA ILE A 182 -10.54 14.62 -15.52
C ILE A 182 -9.43 15.34 -16.26
N PRO A 183 -8.40 14.61 -16.78
CA PRO A 183 -7.34 15.21 -17.56
C PRO A 183 -7.88 16.01 -18.73
N GLY A 184 -7.42 17.26 -18.88
CA GLY A 184 -7.88 18.17 -19.94
C GLY A 184 -9.21 18.89 -19.67
N SER A 185 -9.85 18.65 -18.53
CA SER A 185 -11.05 19.38 -18.10
C SER A 185 -10.80 20.06 -16.76
N SER A 186 -10.88 21.38 -16.73
CA SER A 186 -10.72 22.17 -15.50
C SER A 186 -11.95 22.13 -14.56
N ARG A 187 -13.05 21.51 -14.99
CA ARG A 187 -14.34 21.58 -14.29
C ARG A 187 -15.02 20.26 -14.03
N ASN A 188 -14.51 19.13 -14.56
CA ASN A 188 -15.16 17.84 -14.42
C ASN A 188 -14.33 16.92 -13.52
N TYR A 189 -15.02 16.12 -12.72
CA TYR A 189 -14.43 15.17 -11.79
C TYR A 189 -15.01 13.78 -12.02
N LEU A 190 -14.15 12.78 -11.91
CA LEU A 190 -14.54 11.39 -11.74
C LEU A 190 -14.60 11.08 -10.25
N PHE A 191 -15.60 10.32 -9.86
CA PHE A 191 -15.78 9.85 -8.49
C PHE A 191 -15.61 8.33 -8.46
N PHE A 192 -14.65 7.87 -7.67
CA PHE A 192 -14.51 6.48 -7.31
C PHE A 192 -15.26 6.25 -6.01
N VAL A 193 -16.11 5.22 -5.96
CA VAL A 193 -16.83 4.80 -4.76
C VAL A 193 -16.76 3.30 -4.57
N GLU A 194 -16.78 2.86 -3.33
CA GLU A 194 -17.05 1.50 -2.90
C GLU A 194 -18.26 1.45 -1.98
#